data_de454cc39ee06e4cb0f086a662d0a56a
#
_entry.id   de454cc39ee06e4cb0f086a662d0a56a
#
_cell.length_a   1.000
_cell.length_b   1.000
_cell.length_c   1.000
_cell.angle_alpha   90.00
_cell.angle_beta   90.00
_cell.angle_gamma   90.00
#
_symmetry.space_group_name_H-M   'P 1'
#
loop_
_entity.id
_entity.type
_entity.pdbx_description
1 polymer ?
#
loop_
_entity_poly.entity_id
_entity_poly.type
_entity_poly.pdbx_seq_one_letter_code
_entity_poly.pdbx_strand_id
1 'polypeptide(L)'
;MSNGNRRLFIMIDEKFIREAADAYLREHGYESIKLKAAMFDMDGVLFDSMRNHAKSWHETMAHFGMDLPEWEAYMHEGRTGAGTINIVSMRERGHEATKEEIADIYAYKSDLFNKCPKAERMPWAYELLQKVKASGVVPMVVTGSGQKTLLERLNRNFPDVFQQDLMVTAFDVKYGKPNPEPYLMGMEKYKAFVRKCGGTAADATVCADGVSHHTSEALAFHSGGECAPWR
;
A
#
# COMPACT_ATOMS: atom_id res chain seq x y z
N MET A 1 -24.15 34.07 2.61
CA MET A 1 -24.50 33.15 1.51
C MET A 1 -23.49 32.01 1.56
N SER A 2 -23.89 30.89 2.15
CA SER A 2 -23.01 29.74 2.40
C SER A 2 -22.96 28.88 1.14
N ASN A 3 -21.80 28.83 0.49
CA ASN A 3 -21.54 27.86 -0.57
C ASN A 3 -21.38 26.49 0.06
N GLY A 4 -22.47 25.71 0.06
CA GLY A 4 -22.46 24.32 0.44
C GLY A 4 -21.62 23.51 -0.53
N ASN A 5 -20.48 23.03 -0.06
CA ASN A 5 -19.64 22.07 -0.74
C ASN A 5 -20.40 20.73 -0.78
N ARG A 6 -21.22 20.52 -1.81
CA ARG A 6 -21.82 19.20 -2.10
C ARG A 6 -20.72 18.27 -2.56
N ARG A 7 -20.11 17.54 -1.61
CA ARG A 7 -19.32 16.35 -1.96
C ARG A 7 -20.26 15.40 -2.69
N LEU A 8 -19.97 15.16 -3.94
CA LEU A 8 -20.64 14.13 -4.74
C LEU A 8 -20.26 12.76 -4.17
N PHE A 9 -21.11 12.23 -3.28
CA PHE A 9 -20.99 10.83 -2.88
C PHE A 9 -21.44 10.00 -4.08
N ILE A 10 -20.50 9.41 -4.79
CA ILE A 10 -20.82 8.31 -5.70
C ILE A 10 -21.19 7.14 -4.78
N MET A 11 -22.47 6.96 -4.55
CA MET A 11 -22.98 5.73 -3.94
C MET A 11 -22.78 4.63 -4.99
N ILE A 12 -21.76 3.80 -4.78
CA ILE A 12 -21.57 2.60 -5.60
C ILE A 12 -22.77 1.70 -5.30
N ASP A 13 -23.59 1.44 -6.31
CA ASP A 13 -24.76 0.57 -6.22
C ASP A 13 -24.29 -0.87 -5.89
N GLU A 14 -24.91 -1.51 -4.90
CA GLU A 14 -24.65 -2.92 -4.59
C GLU A 14 -24.81 -3.83 -5.82
N LYS A 15 -25.73 -3.52 -6.70
CA LYS A 15 -25.93 -4.23 -7.95
C LYS A 15 -24.68 -4.18 -8.83
N PHE A 16 -24.05 -3.01 -8.97
CA PHE A 16 -22.82 -2.84 -9.72
C PHE A 16 -21.67 -3.68 -9.14
N ILE A 17 -21.53 -3.69 -7.80
CA ILE A 17 -20.51 -4.49 -7.12
C ILE A 17 -20.73 -5.98 -7.36
N ARG A 18 -21.98 -6.45 -7.26
CA ARG A 18 -22.33 -7.86 -7.53
C ARG A 18 -22.05 -8.25 -8.97
N GLU A 19 -22.48 -7.43 -9.93
CA GLU A 19 -22.23 -7.67 -11.35
C GLU A 19 -20.73 -7.74 -11.67
N ALA A 20 -19.92 -6.84 -11.08
CA ALA A 20 -18.47 -6.85 -11.23
C ALA A 20 -17.84 -8.11 -10.60
N ALA A 21 -18.28 -8.52 -9.39
CA ALA A 21 -17.81 -9.74 -8.75
C ALA A 21 -18.19 -10.99 -9.56
N ASP A 22 -19.42 -11.07 -10.07
CA ASP A 22 -19.88 -12.18 -10.89
C ASP A 22 -19.14 -12.24 -12.23
N ALA A 23 -18.83 -11.09 -12.83
CA ALA A 23 -18.02 -11.01 -14.04
C ALA A 23 -16.60 -11.54 -13.78
N TYR A 24 -15.98 -11.11 -12.70
CA TYR A 24 -14.67 -11.57 -12.27
C TYR A 24 -14.64 -13.08 -12.04
N LEU A 25 -15.62 -13.64 -11.31
CA LEU A 25 -15.74 -15.08 -11.08
C LEU A 25 -15.83 -15.86 -12.40
N ARG A 26 -16.66 -15.39 -13.34
CA ARG A 26 -16.82 -16.04 -14.66
C ARG A 26 -15.55 -15.99 -15.49
N GLU A 27 -14.86 -14.83 -15.51
CA GLU A 27 -13.64 -14.63 -16.29
C GLU A 27 -12.51 -15.55 -15.82
N HIS A 28 -12.41 -15.78 -14.49
CA HIS A 28 -11.35 -16.60 -13.89
C HIS A 28 -11.77 -18.06 -13.62
N GLY A 29 -13.01 -18.42 -13.90
CA GLY A 29 -13.51 -19.78 -13.66
C GLY A 29 -13.66 -20.14 -12.18
N TYR A 30 -13.85 -19.15 -11.31
CA TYR A 30 -14.01 -19.37 -9.88
C TYR A 30 -15.48 -19.55 -9.50
N GLU A 31 -15.75 -20.46 -8.56
CA GLU A 31 -17.09 -20.69 -8.04
C GLU A 31 -17.52 -19.64 -7.00
N SER A 32 -16.56 -19.11 -6.25
CA SER A 32 -16.83 -18.11 -5.20
C SER A 32 -15.57 -17.35 -4.80
N ILE A 33 -15.75 -16.13 -4.27
CA ILE A 33 -14.68 -15.37 -3.63
C ILE A 33 -14.75 -15.61 -2.12
N LYS A 34 -13.69 -16.19 -1.55
CA LYS A 34 -13.54 -16.40 -0.09
C LYS A 34 -12.35 -15.59 0.40
N LEU A 35 -12.57 -14.32 0.71
CA LEU A 35 -11.52 -13.44 1.22
C LEU A 35 -10.96 -13.97 2.53
N LYS A 36 -9.63 -14.12 2.62
CA LYS A 36 -8.91 -14.57 3.80
C LYS A 36 -8.08 -13.45 4.42
N ALA A 37 -7.47 -12.62 3.59
CA ALA A 37 -6.72 -11.46 4.01
C ALA A 37 -6.98 -10.29 3.06
N ALA A 38 -6.79 -9.08 3.55
CA ALA A 38 -6.85 -7.85 2.76
C ALA A 38 -5.58 -7.04 3.04
N MET A 39 -4.82 -6.74 2.00
CA MET A 39 -3.61 -5.95 2.07
C MET A 39 -3.91 -4.50 1.71
N PHE A 40 -3.63 -3.62 2.64
CA PHE A 40 -3.85 -2.18 2.49
C PHE A 40 -2.51 -1.48 2.30
N ASP A 41 -2.46 -0.58 1.34
CA ASP A 41 -1.41 0.43 1.34
C ASP A 41 -1.67 1.44 2.47
N MET A 42 -0.67 2.22 2.81
CA MET A 42 -0.76 3.15 3.92
C MET A 42 -1.03 4.58 3.45
N ASP A 43 -0.18 5.10 2.59
CA ASP A 43 -0.16 6.51 2.22
C ASP A 43 -1.16 6.77 1.08
N GLY A 44 -2.12 7.68 1.32
CA GLY A 44 -3.25 7.90 0.41
C GLY A 44 -4.40 6.89 0.53
N VAL A 45 -4.25 5.81 1.33
CA VAL A 45 -5.28 4.79 1.57
C VAL A 45 -5.75 4.78 3.03
N LEU A 46 -4.82 4.64 3.97
CA LEU A 46 -5.12 4.68 5.40
C LEU A 46 -4.94 6.09 5.98
N PHE A 47 -4.00 6.87 5.44
CA PHE A 47 -3.71 8.24 5.85
C PHE A 47 -3.73 9.19 4.67
N ASP A 48 -4.26 10.40 4.88
CA ASP A 48 -4.19 11.52 3.93
C ASP A 48 -2.80 12.17 4.00
N SER A 49 -1.79 11.44 3.57
CA SER A 49 -0.37 11.79 3.68
C SER A 49 0.28 12.21 2.37
N MET A 50 -0.40 11.99 1.23
CA MET A 50 0.21 12.18 -0.09
C MET A 50 0.70 13.59 -0.35
N ARG A 51 0.00 14.62 0.12
CA ARG A 51 0.45 16.01 0.01
C ARG A 51 1.77 16.25 0.75
N ASN A 52 1.93 15.65 1.94
CA ASN A 52 3.18 15.74 2.70
C ASN A 52 4.32 15.01 1.98
N HIS A 53 4.04 13.85 1.38
CA HIS A 53 5.01 13.11 0.57
C HIS A 53 5.45 13.91 -0.65
N ALA A 54 4.50 14.45 -1.42
CA ALA A 54 4.77 15.22 -2.62
C ALA A 54 5.66 16.43 -2.31
N LYS A 55 5.27 17.23 -1.31
CA LYS A 55 6.05 18.39 -0.85
C LYS A 55 7.45 17.98 -0.39
N SER A 56 7.57 16.97 0.47
CA SER A 56 8.86 16.54 1.01
C SER A 56 9.79 16.00 -0.08
N TRP A 57 9.27 15.25 -1.04
CA TRP A 57 10.05 14.77 -2.17
C TRP A 57 10.53 15.89 -3.07
N HIS A 58 9.63 16.82 -3.43
CA HIS A 58 9.97 17.99 -4.26
C HIS A 58 11.08 18.83 -3.62
N GLU A 59 10.92 19.22 -2.35
CA GLU A 59 11.90 20.03 -1.64
C GLU A 59 13.24 19.29 -1.46
N THR A 60 13.18 17.96 -1.22
CA THR A 60 14.38 17.13 -1.10
C THR A 60 15.15 17.09 -2.41
N MET A 61 14.50 16.75 -3.51
CA MET A 61 15.18 16.64 -4.80
C MET A 61 15.78 17.98 -5.22
N ALA A 62 15.05 19.08 -5.03
CA ALA A 62 15.56 20.43 -5.28
C ALA A 62 16.80 20.74 -4.44
N HIS A 63 16.84 20.34 -3.15
CA HIS A 63 18.01 20.52 -2.29
C HIS A 63 19.26 19.80 -2.81
N PHE A 64 19.08 18.61 -3.39
CA PHE A 64 20.18 17.83 -3.99
C PHE A 64 20.42 18.14 -5.48
N GLY A 65 19.83 19.22 -6.01
CA GLY A 65 20.04 19.69 -7.39
C GLY A 65 19.38 18.82 -8.46
N MET A 66 18.30 18.14 -8.11
CA MET A 66 17.47 17.34 -9.01
C MET A 66 16.06 17.89 -9.07
N ASP A 67 15.36 17.68 -10.18
CA ASP A 67 13.95 18.10 -10.34
C ASP A 67 13.01 16.92 -10.12
N LEU A 68 12.04 17.11 -9.24
CA LEU A 68 10.89 16.23 -9.03
C LEU A 68 9.68 17.10 -8.67
N PRO A 69 8.83 17.43 -9.64
CA PRO A 69 7.61 18.19 -9.37
C PRO A 69 6.67 17.47 -8.41
N GLU A 70 5.91 18.19 -7.60
CA GLU A 70 4.99 17.59 -6.63
C GLU A 70 4.00 16.62 -7.28
N TRP A 71 3.49 16.91 -8.47
CA TRP A 71 2.58 16.02 -9.18
C TRP A 71 3.22 14.69 -9.56
N GLU A 72 4.53 14.68 -9.89
CA GLU A 72 5.27 13.49 -10.25
C GLU A 72 5.51 12.59 -9.02
N ALA A 73 5.64 13.17 -7.83
CA ALA A 73 5.80 12.41 -6.60
C ALA A 73 4.63 11.43 -6.37
N TYR A 74 3.42 11.79 -6.81
CA TYR A 74 2.27 10.88 -6.77
C TYR A 74 2.44 9.65 -7.67
N MET A 75 3.18 9.79 -8.79
CA MET A 75 3.47 8.68 -9.71
C MET A 75 4.49 7.70 -9.13
N HIS A 76 5.21 8.11 -8.10
CA HIS A 76 6.20 7.27 -7.41
C HIS A 76 5.65 6.65 -6.12
N GLU A 77 4.36 6.81 -5.83
CA GLU A 77 3.78 6.25 -4.62
C GLU A 77 3.92 4.72 -4.59
N GLY A 78 4.12 4.19 -3.37
CA GLY A 78 4.34 2.77 -3.14
C GLY A 78 5.74 2.25 -3.49
N ARG A 79 6.59 3.05 -4.15
CA ARG A 79 8.00 2.69 -4.37
C ARG A 79 8.78 2.79 -3.06
N THR A 80 9.90 2.07 -2.99
CA THR A 80 10.87 2.33 -1.91
C THR A 80 11.54 3.68 -2.14
N GLY A 81 12.02 4.31 -1.06
CA GLY A 81 12.77 5.56 -1.17
C GLY A 81 13.96 5.47 -2.11
N ALA A 82 14.72 4.36 -2.04
CA ALA A 82 15.82 4.08 -2.97
C ALA A 82 15.35 4.00 -4.42
N GLY A 83 14.20 3.37 -4.68
CA GLY A 83 13.64 3.26 -6.03
C GLY A 83 13.29 4.62 -6.61
N THR A 84 12.65 5.51 -5.84
CA THR A 84 12.33 6.88 -6.27
C THR A 84 13.62 7.67 -6.54
N ILE A 85 14.57 7.63 -5.61
CA ILE A 85 15.86 8.35 -5.77
C ILE A 85 16.59 7.90 -7.03
N ASN A 86 16.69 6.59 -7.27
CA ASN A 86 17.40 6.07 -8.44
C ASN A 86 16.73 6.46 -9.77
N ILE A 87 15.40 6.47 -9.83
CA ILE A 87 14.68 6.92 -11.03
C ILE A 87 15.01 8.38 -11.34
N VAL A 88 14.93 9.25 -10.33
CA VAL A 88 15.24 10.68 -10.52
C VAL A 88 16.72 10.89 -10.82
N SER A 89 17.64 10.23 -10.11
CA SER A 89 19.07 10.32 -10.35
C SER A 89 19.45 9.86 -11.76
N MET A 90 18.88 8.73 -12.21
CA MET A 90 19.11 8.23 -13.57
C MET A 90 18.64 9.24 -14.63
N ARG A 91 17.49 9.89 -14.42
CA ARG A 91 16.96 10.90 -15.34
C ARG A 91 17.80 12.16 -15.36
N GLU A 92 18.19 12.68 -14.18
CA GLU A 92 18.84 13.99 -14.05
C GLU A 92 20.37 13.93 -14.24
N ARG A 93 20.99 12.78 -13.89
CA ARG A 93 22.45 12.63 -13.83
C ARG A 93 23.00 11.53 -14.73
N GLY A 94 22.13 10.67 -15.29
CA GLY A 94 22.52 9.56 -16.17
C GLY A 94 23.06 8.33 -15.45
N HIS A 95 23.01 8.29 -14.11
CA HIS A 95 23.46 7.14 -13.30
C HIS A 95 22.60 6.99 -12.04
N GLU A 96 22.59 5.80 -11.47
CA GLU A 96 21.97 5.56 -10.17
C GLU A 96 22.75 6.26 -9.05
N ALA A 97 22.06 6.63 -7.99
CA ALA A 97 22.68 7.18 -6.79
C ALA A 97 23.46 6.09 -6.05
N THR A 98 24.56 6.46 -5.39
CA THR A 98 25.29 5.55 -4.50
C THR A 98 24.47 5.25 -3.26
N LYS A 99 24.88 4.22 -2.51
CA LYS A 99 24.21 3.87 -1.25
C LYS A 99 24.25 5.00 -0.23
N GLU A 100 25.35 5.72 -0.17
CA GLU A 100 25.57 6.88 0.68
C GLU A 100 24.65 8.03 0.27
N GLU A 101 24.59 8.36 -1.01
CA GLU A 101 23.66 9.38 -1.53
C GLU A 101 22.20 9.03 -1.25
N ILE A 102 21.82 7.76 -1.47
CA ILE A 102 20.46 7.29 -1.16
C ILE A 102 20.15 7.50 0.33
N ALA A 103 21.07 7.16 1.23
CA ALA A 103 20.89 7.33 2.66
C ALA A 103 20.71 8.80 3.04
N ASP A 104 21.57 9.69 2.51
CA ASP A 104 21.52 11.13 2.80
C ASP A 104 20.23 11.77 2.26
N ILE A 105 19.88 11.49 1.01
CA ILE A 105 18.67 12.02 0.37
C ILE A 105 17.42 11.54 1.13
N TYR A 106 17.39 10.25 1.48
CA TYR A 106 16.23 9.71 2.18
C TYR A 106 16.12 10.21 3.63
N ALA A 107 17.24 10.40 4.32
CA ALA A 107 17.27 11.02 5.64
C ALA A 107 16.73 12.45 5.61
N TYR A 108 17.18 13.26 4.64
CA TYR A 108 16.71 14.63 4.46
C TYR A 108 15.20 14.68 4.15
N LYS A 109 14.75 13.81 3.23
CA LYS A 109 13.31 13.67 2.92
C LYS A 109 12.48 13.31 4.16
N SER A 110 12.97 12.37 4.96
CA SER A 110 12.29 11.92 6.17
C SER A 110 12.19 13.04 7.20
N ASP A 111 13.23 13.85 7.35
CA ASP A 111 13.25 15.03 8.22
C ASP A 111 12.21 16.08 7.79
N LEU A 112 12.14 16.38 6.49
CA LEU A 112 11.12 17.29 5.96
C LEU A 112 9.70 16.74 6.18
N PHE A 113 9.49 15.46 5.90
CA PHE A 113 8.20 14.81 6.10
C PHE A 113 7.77 14.86 7.58
N ASN A 114 8.69 14.62 8.50
CA ASN A 114 8.42 14.66 9.93
C ASN A 114 8.08 16.07 10.46
N LYS A 115 8.49 17.12 9.74
CA LYS A 115 8.12 18.53 10.03
C LYS A 115 6.75 18.91 9.47
N CYS A 116 6.20 18.12 8.56
CA CYS A 116 4.86 18.35 8.04
C CYS A 116 3.79 18.14 9.12
N PRO A 117 2.60 18.76 8.98
CA PRO A 117 1.46 18.43 9.82
C PRO A 117 1.19 16.92 9.81
N LYS A 118 0.80 16.37 10.95
CA LYS A 118 0.45 14.94 11.02
C LYS A 118 -0.72 14.65 10.08
N ALA A 119 -0.52 13.68 9.21
CA ALA A 119 -1.58 13.23 8.32
C ALA A 119 -2.71 12.58 9.12
N GLU A 120 -3.93 12.98 8.83
CA GLU A 120 -5.14 12.39 9.38
C GLU A 120 -5.44 11.05 8.71
N ARG A 121 -6.35 10.28 9.31
CA ARG A 121 -6.89 9.08 8.67
C ARG A 121 -7.67 9.47 7.42
N MET A 122 -7.59 8.64 6.39
CA MET A 122 -8.52 8.76 5.27
C MET A 122 -9.96 8.61 5.77
N PRO A 123 -10.91 9.36 5.20
CA PRO A 123 -12.33 9.18 5.53
C PRO A 123 -12.74 7.71 5.39
N TRP A 124 -13.48 7.19 6.37
CA TRP A 124 -14.01 5.82 6.40
C TRP A 124 -12.98 4.68 6.50
N ALA A 125 -11.68 4.97 6.55
CA ALA A 125 -10.64 3.94 6.67
C ALA A 125 -10.80 3.11 7.95
N TYR A 126 -11.13 3.75 9.07
CA TYR A 126 -11.31 3.03 10.34
C TYR A 126 -12.54 2.11 10.29
N GLU A 127 -13.65 2.62 9.81
CA GLU A 127 -14.92 1.87 9.68
C GLU A 127 -14.77 0.69 8.72
N LEU A 128 -14.05 0.87 7.60
CA LEU A 128 -13.73 -0.20 6.66
C LEU A 128 -12.91 -1.30 7.34
N LEU A 129 -11.84 -0.93 8.04
CA LEU A 129 -10.96 -1.89 8.73
C LEU A 129 -11.71 -2.67 9.82
N GLN A 130 -12.61 -2.02 10.56
CA GLN A 130 -13.46 -2.70 11.54
C GLN A 130 -14.40 -3.72 10.87
N LYS A 131 -15.00 -3.38 9.73
CA LYS A 131 -15.83 -4.31 8.95
C LYS A 131 -15.01 -5.48 8.41
N VAL A 132 -13.82 -5.23 7.86
CA VAL A 132 -12.89 -6.27 7.38
C VAL A 132 -12.57 -7.24 8.52
N LYS A 133 -12.17 -6.73 9.68
CA LYS A 133 -11.87 -7.56 10.86
C LYS A 133 -13.09 -8.34 11.34
N ALA A 134 -14.25 -7.71 11.41
CA ALA A 134 -15.50 -8.35 11.84
C ALA A 134 -15.97 -9.47 10.90
N SER A 135 -15.60 -9.41 9.60
CA SER A 135 -15.89 -10.46 8.63
C SER A 135 -14.92 -11.65 8.69
N GLY A 136 -13.95 -11.63 9.60
CA GLY A 136 -12.93 -12.68 9.74
C GLY A 136 -11.79 -12.60 8.69
N VAL A 137 -11.75 -11.53 7.90
CA VAL A 137 -10.67 -11.25 6.97
C VAL A 137 -9.51 -10.62 7.72
N VAL A 138 -8.29 -11.10 7.52
CA VAL A 138 -7.09 -10.62 8.20
C VAL A 138 -6.58 -9.34 7.53
N PRO A 139 -6.59 -8.18 8.20
CA PRO A 139 -6.04 -6.95 7.64
C PRO A 139 -4.51 -6.96 7.73
N MET A 140 -3.86 -6.59 6.63
CA MET A 140 -2.42 -6.48 6.49
C MET A 140 -2.03 -5.11 5.93
N VAL A 141 -0.80 -4.69 6.15
CA VAL A 141 -0.25 -3.46 5.54
C VAL A 141 0.89 -3.81 4.59
N VAL A 142 0.87 -3.22 3.39
CA VAL A 142 1.96 -3.31 2.41
C VAL A 142 2.32 -1.91 1.96
N THR A 143 3.42 -1.38 2.49
CA THR A 143 3.84 0.02 2.27
C THR A 143 5.27 0.14 1.77
N GLY A 144 5.54 1.14 0.95
CA GLY A 144 6.90 1.56 0.58
C GLY A 144 7.64 2.34 1.67
N SER A 145 7.01 2.59 2.82
CA SER A 145 7.65 3.29 3.95
C SER A 145 8.63 2.41 4.71
N GLY A 146 9.78 2.98 5.08
CA GLY A 146 10.80 2.37 5.95
C GLY A 146 10.86 3.00 7.34
N GLN A 147 9.78 3.59 7.86
CA GLN A 147 9.81 4.24 9.17
C GLN A 147 9.67 3.23 10.31
N LYS A 148 10.60 3.26 11.27
CA LYS A 148 10.61 2.36 12.44
C LYS A 148 9.39 2.53 13.36
N THR A 149 8.79 3.71 13.38
CA THR A 149 7.63 4.05 14.22
C THR A 149 6.28 3.75 13.56
N LEU A 150 6.32 3.04 12.42
CA LEU A 150 5.14 2.79 11.61
C LEU A 150 4.04 2.03 12.38
N LEU A 151 4.40 0.94 13.05
CA LEU A 151 3.43 0.16 13.83
C LEU A 151 2.80 0.98 14.97
N GLU A 152 3.59 1.80 15.66
CA GLU A 152 3.04 2.70 16.69
C GLU A 152 2.05 3.69 16.11
N ARG A 153 2.35 4.26 14.93
CA ARG A 153 1.44 5.17 14.24
C ARG A 153 0.15 4.46 13.84
N LEU A 154 0.25 3.24 13.28
CA LEU A 154 -0.90 2.43 12.92
C LEU A 154 -1.75 2.08 14.15
N ASN A 155 -1.16 1.58 15.23
CA ASN A 155 -1.87 1.22 16.45
C ASN A 155 -2.55 2.41 17.13
N ARG A 156 -1.94 3.59 17.08
CA ARG A 156 -2.56 4.82 17.61
C ARG A 156 -3.81 5.22 16.84
N ASN A 157 -3.81 5.03 15.52
CA ASN A 157 -4.91 5.46 14.65
C ASN A 157 -5.93 4.34 14.38
N PHE A 158 -5.48 3.09 14.37
CA PHE A 158 -6.29 1.90 14.10
C PHE A 158 -6.01 0.84 15.19
N PRO A 159 -6.47 1.08 16.44
CA PRO A 159 -6.15 0.19 17.56
C PRO A 159 -6.62 -1.22 17.28
N ASP A 160 -5.79 -2.20 17.64
CA ASP A 160 -6.05 -3.64 17.54
C ASP A 160 -6.35 -4.16 16.12
N VAL A 161 -6.00 -3.43 15.07
CA VAL A 161 -6.23 -3.84 13.69
C VAL A 161 -5.01 -4.55 13.11
N PHE A 162 -3.84 -3.95 13.20
CA PHE A 162 -2.63 -4.44 12.53
C PHE A 162 -1.65 -5.13 13.47
N GLN A 163 -0.99 -6.15 12.98
CA GLN A 163 0.06 -6.90 13.68
C GLN A 163 1.38 -6.75 12.94
N GLN A 164 2.50 -6.69 13.67
CA GLN A 164 3.82 -6.50 13.08
C GLN A 164 4.19 -7.62 12.10
N ASP A 165 3.88 -8.86 12.45
CA ASP A 165 4.16 -10.04 11.61
C ASP A 165 3.40 -10.00 10.26
N LEU A 166 2.36 -9.17 10.16
CA LEU A 166 1.49 -9.02 8.99
C LEU A 166 1.70 -7.69 8.26
N MET A 167 2.87 -7.08 8.46
CA MET A 167 3.25 -5.84 7.76
C MET A 167 4.39 -6.11 6.80
N VAL A 168 4.32 -5.52 5.61
CA VAL A 168 5.41 -5.45 4.64
C VAL A 168 5.80 -4.00 4.48
N THR A 169 7.08 -3.73 4.65
CA THR A 169 7.69 -2.40 4.60
C THR A 169 8.83 -2.36 3.59
N ALA A 170 9.41 -1.18 3.36
CA ALA A 170 10.60 -1.04 2.51
C ALA A 170 11.80 -1.90 2.97
N PHE A 171 11.84 -2.35 4.23
CA PHE A 171 12.92 -3.21 4.74
C PHE A 171 12.75 -4.68 4.40
N ASP A 172 11.54 -5.10 4.03
CA ASP A 172 11.22 -6.49 3.73
C ASP A 172 11.49 -6.88 2.28
N VAL A 173 11.66 -5.89 1.39
CA VAL A 173 11.68 -6.09 -0.07
C VAL A 173 12.86 -5.37 -0.71
N LYS A 174 13.31 -5.91 -1.83
CA LYS A 174 14.33 -5.28 -2.68
C LYS A 174 13.71 -4.23 -3.61
N TYR A 175 12.56 -4.55 -4.19
CA TYR A 175 11.84 -3.70 -5.11
C TYR A 175 10.49 -3.30 -4.52
N GLY A 176 10.19 -2.00 -4.54
CA GLY A 176 8.88 -1.46 -4.17
C GLY A 176 7.87 -1.59 -5.31
N LYS A 177 6.64 -1.27 -5.05
CA LYS A 177 5.58 -1.17 -6.06
C LYS A 177 6.06 -0.27 -7.24
N PRO A 178 5.68 -0.54 -8.47
CA PRO A 178 4.70 -1.52 -8.93
C PRO A 178 5.24 -2.94 -9.09
N ASN A 179 6.44 -3.26 -8.59
CA ASN A 179 6.93 -4.62 -8.56
C ASN A 179 6.00 -5.47 -7.67
N PRO A 180 5.66 -6.71 -8.03
CA PRO A 180 4.79 -7.58 -7.25
C PRO A 180 5.43 -8.08 -5.95
N GLU A 181 6.74 -7.92 -5.76
CA GLU A 181 7.49 -8.44 -4.62
C GLU A 181 6.85 -8.09 -3.25
N PRO A 182 6.42 -6.82 -2.99
CA PRO A 182 5.80 -6.50 -1.70
C PRO A 182 4.54 -7.31 -1.40
N TYR A 183 3.75 -7.58 -2.41
CA TYR A 183 2.52 -8.36 -2.26
C TYR A 183 2.80 -9.85 -2.13
N LEU A 184 3.77 -10.38 -2.88
CA LEU A 184 4.23 -11.77 -2.72
C LEU A 184 4.81 -12.00 -1.33
N MET A 185 5.58 -11.04 -0.81
CA MET A 185 6.06 -11.06 0.58
C MET A 185 4.90 -11.07 1.58
N GLY A 186 3.87 -10.26 1.34
CA GLY A 186 2.66 -10.26 2.15
C GLY A 186 1.95 -11.61 2.17
N MET A 187 1.85 -12.29 1.02
CA MET A 187 1.31 -13.65 0.95
C MET A 187 2.11 -14.63 1.80
N GLU A 188 3.44 -14.59 1.74
CA GLU A 188 4.29 -15.47 2.55
C GLU A 188 4.14 -15.17 4.05
N LYS A 189 4.05 -13.90 4.45
CA LYS A 189 3.76 -13.52 5.84
C LYS A 189 2.39 -14.02 6.30
N TYR A 190 1.36 -13.93 5.45
CA TYR A 190 0.04 -14.48 5.76
C TYR A 190 0.08 -16.01 5.93
N LYS A 191 0.73 -16.73 5.02
CA LYS A 191 0.91 -18.19 5.13
C LYS A 191 1.62 -18.59 6.42
N ALA A 192 2.66 -17.85 6.80
CA ALA A 192 3.38 -18.06 8.05
C ALA A 192 2.48 -17.83 9.27
N PHE A 193 1.66 -16.76 9.24
CA PHE A 193 0.68 -16.45 10.28
C PHE A 193 -0.36 -17.58 10.45
N VAL A 194 -0.94 -18.06 9.35
CA VAL A 194 -1.92 -19.17 9.40
C VAL A 194 -1.31 -20.42 10.04
N ARG A 195 -0.07 -20.80 9.65
CA ARG A 195 0.64 -21.94 10.25
C ARG A 195 0.87 -21.73 11.75
N LYS A 196 1.27 -20.53 12.17
CA LYS A 196 1.48 -20.17 13.58
C LYS A 196 0.18 -20.26 14.40
N CYS A 197 -0.98 -19.98 13.77
CA CYS A 197 -2.30 -20.11 14.38
C CYS A 197 -2.86 -21.57 14.34
N GLY A 198 -2.08 -22.55 13.90
CA GLY A 198 -2.50 -23.96 13.81
C GLY A 198 -3.33 -24.30 12.58
N GLY A 199 -3.36 -23.42 11.59
CA GLY A 199 -4.01 -23.66 10.31
C GLY A 199 -3.25 -24.65 9.44
N THR A 200 -3.95 -25.27 8.49
CA THR A 200 -3.42 -26.25 7.54
C THR A 200 -2.77 -25.57 6.32
N ALA A 201 -2.06 -26.32 5.49
CA ALA A 201 -1.56 -25.85 4.21
C ALA A 201 -2.70 -25.40 3.26
N ALA A 202 -3.86 -26.03 3.34
CA ALA A 202 -5.04 -25.66 2.57
C ALA A 202 -5.60 -24.28 3.00
N ASP A 203 -5.58 -23.98 4.31
CA ASP A 203 -5.98 -22.67 4.82
C ASP A 203 -4.99 -21.57 4.42
N ALA A 204 -3.73 -21.93 4.20
CA ALA A 204 -2.66 -21.06 3.77
C ALA A 204 -2.51 -20.96 2.24
N THR A 205 -3.28 -21.74 1.48
CA THR A 205 -3.29 -21.65 0.01
C THR A 205 -4.07 -20.41 -0.39
N VAL A 206 -3.40 -19.44 -0.96
CA VAL A 206 -3.94 -18.14 -1.30
C VAL A 206 -3.48 -17.79 -2.71
N CYS A 207 -4.41 -17.43 -3.58
CA CYS A 207 -4.10 -16.76 -4.83
C CYS A 207 -4.27 -15.26 -4.60
N ALA A 208 -3.35 -14.47 -5.12
CA ALA A 208 -3.47 -13.03 -5.15
C ALA A 208 -3.89 -12.63 -6.57
N ASP A 209 -5.08 -12.11 -6.69
CA ASP A 209 -5.51 -11.41 -7.89
C ASP A 209 -5.57 -9.94 -7.56
N GLY A 210 -4.70 -9.18 -8.15
CA GLY A 210 -4.63 -7.74 -7.96
C GLY A 210 -4.14 -7.09 -9.23
N VAL A 211 -4.80 -6.03 -9.63
CA VAL A 211 -4.37 -5.17 -10.72
C VAL A 211 -3.54 -4.05 -10.13
N SER A 212 -2.23 -4.09 -10.38
CA SER A 212 -1.36 -2.97 -10.05
C SER A 212 -1.48 -1.92 -11.16
N HIS A 213 -2.34 -0.95 -10.99
CA HIS A 213 -2.29 0.29 -11.75
C HIS A 213 -1.90 1.41 -10.79
N HIS A 214 -0.70 1.89 -10.92
CA HIS A 214 -0.10 3.17 -10.48
C HIS A 214 -0.68 3.96 -9.29
N THR A 215 -1.62 3.44 -8.53
CA THR A 215 -2.22 4.09 -7.36
C THR A 215 -2.58 3.03 -6.33
N SER A 216 -2.25 3.32 -5.10
CA SER A 216 -2.61 2.71 -3.81
C SER A 216 -3.83 1.78 -3.87
N GLU A 217 -3.63 0.48 -4.00
CA GLU A 217 -4.71 -0.49 -4.08
C GLU A 217 -4.68 -1.49 -2.92
N ALA A 218 -5.86 -1.86 -2.47
CA ALA A 218 -6.02 -3.00 -1.59
C ALA A 218 -6.06 -4.28 -2.42
N LEU A 219 -5.17 -5.23 -2.13
CA LEU A 219 -5.22 -6.57 -2.70
C LEU A 219 -6.06 -7.47 -1.81
N ALA A 220 -7.02 -8.16 -2.43
CA ALA A 220 -7.82 -9.17 -1.78
C ALA A 220 -7.31 -10.58 -2.14
N PHE A 221 -7.24 -11.47 -1.17
CA PHE A 221 -6.85 -12.86 -1.34
C PHE A 221 -8.07 -13.75 -1.23
N HIS A 222 -8.14 -14.77 -2.08
CA HIS A 222 -9.15 -15.80 -1.96
C HIS A 222 -8.52 -17.21 -1.96
N SER A 223 -9.22 -18.18 -1.42
CA SER A 223 -8.82 -19.58 -1.44
C SER A 223 -9.55 -20.33 -2.56
N GLY A 224 -8.83 -20.97 -3.43
CA GLY A 224 -9.35 -21.94 -4.41
C GLY A 224 -9.05 -21.57 -5.86
N GLY A 225 -8.22 -22.34 -6.51
CA GLY A 225 -7.81 -22.23 -7.89
C GLY A 225 -6.29 -22.20 -8.05
N GLU A 226 -5.78 -22.77 -9.13
CA GLU A 226 -4.37 -22.61 -9.48
C GLU A 226 -4.13 -21.16 -9.85
N CYS A 227 -3.13 -20.52 -9.22
CA CYS A 227 -2.73 -19.17 -9.55
C CYS A 227 -2.27 -19.12 -11.01
N ALA A 228 -2.94 -18.34 -11.82
CA ALA A 228 -2.42 -18.03 -13.15
C ALA A 228 -1.10 -17.24 -13.00
N PRO A 229 -0.06 -17.57 -13.79
CA PRO A 229 1.17 -16.80 -13.75
C PRO A 229 0.91 -15.38 -14.23
N TRP A 230 1.47 -14.41 -13.54
CA TRP A 230 1.47 -13.00 -13.93
C TRP A 230 2.05 -12.87 -15.36
N ARG A 231 1.30 -12.29 -16.27
CA ARG A 231 1.77 -11.91 -17.60
C ARG A 231 2.09 -10.43 -17.67
#